data_be0802e445f33fa37285edd0373079d6
#
_entry.id   be0802e445f33fa37285edd0373079d6
#
_cell.length_a   1.000
_cell.length_b   1.000
_cell.length_c   1.000
_cell.angle_alpha   90.00
_cell.angle_beta   90.00
_cell.angle_gamma   90.00
#
_symmetry.space_group_name_H-M   'P 1'
#
loop_
_entity.id
_entity.type
_entity.pdbx_description
1 polymer ?
#
loop_
_entity_poly.entity_id
_entity_poly.type
_entity_poly.pdbx_seq_one_letter_code
_entity_poly.pdbx_strand_id
1 'polypeptide(L)'
;HDPHPVYQAFMAQDYSENFSRDEVRQTVIPTYMGLIQQLDNHIGRVLAKLDEKGLRENTLVVLTSDHGDYLGDHWLGEKDLHHDPSIRIPLIISDPSDAADSTRGSSSDALVEAIDLVPTLTEYAGAKVCSERMEGRSLTPLMQGGLPSGSWRDYIISEIDYSDRGPRTLLNLHPYDCRARVIRTRQWKYVLHERFRPQLYNLLDDPNEF
;
A
#
# COMPACT_ATOMS: atom_id res chain seq x y z
N HIS A 1 15.32 1.46 -23.58
CA HIS A 1 14.27 0.91 -22.72
C HIS A 1 12.94 1.05 -23.44
N ASP A 2 12.24 -0.05 -23.66
CA ASP A 2 10.90 -0.07 -24.28
C ASP A 2 9.86 -0.18 -23.16
N PRO A 3 9.23 0.93 -22.74
CA PRO A 3 8.30 0.90 -21.63
C PRO A 3 7.08 0.05 -21.98
N HIS A 4 6.46 -0.53 -20.95
CA HIS A 4 5.27 -1.34 -21.12
C HIS A 4 4.11 -0.50 -21.70
N PRO A 5 3.33 -0.98 -22.71
CA PRO A 5 2.28 -0.18 -23.36
C PRO A 5 1.26 0.42 -22.38
N VAL A 6 0.86 -0.34 -21.34
CA VAL A 6 -0.04 0.16 -20.29
C VAL A 6 0.60 1.33 -19.55
N TYR A 7 1.89 1.23 -19.19
CA TYR A 7 2.59 2.31 -18.49
C TYR A 7 2.72 3.56 -19.36
N GLN A 8 3.04 3.40 -20.66
CA GLN A 8 3.05 4.52 -21.60
C GLN A 8 1.71 5.23 -21.65
N ALA A 9 0.61 4.47 -21.63
CA ALA A 9 -0.73 5.05 -21.65
C ALA A 9 -1.06 5.82 -20.37
N PHE A 10 -0.55 5.39 -19.19
CA PHE A 10 -0.67 6.14 -17.94
C PHE A 10 0.25 7.36 -17.92
N MET A 11 1.49 7.26 -18.43
CA MET A 11 2.40 8.40 -18.55
C MET A 11 1.84 9.51 -19.43
N ALA A 12 1.04 9.18 -20.43
CA ALA A 12 0.40 10.12 -21.35
C ALA A 12 -0.85 10.81 -20.78
N GLN A 13 -1.24 10.53 -19.53
CA GLN A 13 -2.34 11.25 -18.88
C GLN A 13 -1.84 12.57 -18.30
N ASP A 14 -2.68 13.59 -18.27
CA ASP A 14 -2.34 14.95 -17.81
C ASP A 14 -1.68 14.98 -16.43
N TYR A 15 -2.18 14.15 -15.51
CA TYR A 15 -1.66 14.04 -14.15
C TYR A 15 -0.25 13.42 -14.07
N SER A 16 0.15 12.64 -15.08
CA SER A 16 1.50 12.08 -15.19
C SER A 16 2.40 12.93 -16.07
N GLU A 17 1.89 13.45 -17.20
CA GLU A 17 2.67 14.24 -18.16
C GLU A 17 3.30 15.47 -17.48
N ASN A 18 2.59 16.11 -16.57
CA ASN A 18 3.11 17.25 -15.81
C ASN A 18 4.37 16.89 -15.01
N PHE A 19 4.51 15.67 -14.51
CA PHE A 19 5.68 15.22 -13.76
C PHE A 19 6.91 14.93 -14.64
N SER A 20 6.80 14.97 -15.95
CA SER A 20 7.96 14.94 -16.87
C SER A 20 8.85 16.19 -16.73
N ARG A 21 8.31 17.29 -16.18
CA ARG A 21 8.99 18.56 -15.98
C ARG A 21 9.61 18.67 -14.62
N ASP A 22 10.91 19.01 -14.55
CA ASP A 22 11.66 19.13 -13.29
C ASP A 22 11.11 20.20 -12.36
N GLU A 23 10.69 21.35 -12.90
CA GLU A 23 10.12 22.44 -12.10
C GLU A 23 8.82 22.03 -11.39
N VAL A 24 8.04 21.12 -11.98
CA VAL A 24 6.83 20.58 -11.34
C VAL A 24 7.24 19.72 -10.16
N ARG A 25 8.17 18.77 -10.34
CA ARG A 25 8.67 17.92 -9.25
C ARG A 25 9.30 18.72 -8.12
N GLN A 26 10.12 19.71 -8.45
CA GLN A 26 10.76 20.61 -7.48
C GLN A 26 9.77 21.44 -6.67
N THR A 27 8.55 21.66 -7.16
CA THR A 27 7.49 22.38 -6.45
C THR A 27 6.56 21.42 -5.71
N VAL A 28 6.11 20.35 -6.37
CA VAL A 28 5.10 19.43 -5.81
C VAL A 28 5.67 18.60 -4.67
N ILE A 29 6.89 18.04 -4.82
CA ILE A 29 7.46 17.17 -3.79
C ILE A 29 7.64 17.89 -2.45
N PRO A 30 8.28 19.09 -2.36
CA PRO A 30 8.36 19.81 -1.09
C PRO A 30 6.99 20.20 -0.53
N THR A 31 6.01 20.53 -1.39
CA THR A 31 4.65 20.86 -0.96
C THR A 31 3.99 19.63 -0.33
N TYR A 32 4.12 18.47 -0.96
CA TYR A 32 3.62 17.21 -0.42
C TYR A 32 4.27 16.86 0.93
N MET A 33 5.59 17.06 1.07
CA MET A 33 6.28 16.89 2.35
C MET A 33 5.75 17.87 3.43
N GLY A 34 5.38 19.08 3.04
CA GLY A 34 4.70 20.04 3.93
C GLY A 34 3.33 19.54 4.39
N LEU A 35 2.56 18.90 3.51
CA LEU A 35 1.27 18.28 3.86
C LEU A 35 1.46 17.09 4.81
N ILE A 36 2.49 16.27 4.61
CA ILE A 36 2.84 15.18 5.54
C ILE A 36 3.15 15.74 6.92
N GLN A 37 3.94 16.81 7.01
CA GLN A 37 4.24 17.47 8.29
C GLN A 37 2.98 18.03 8.97
N GLN A 38 2.07 18.62 8.19
CA GLN A 38 0.79 19.09 8.72
C GLN A 38 -0.06 17.94 9.24
N LEU A 39 -0.12 16.83 8.50
CA LEU A 39 -0.84 15.62 8.92
C LEU A 39 -0.25 15.05 10.23
N ASP A 40 1.09 14.97 10.33
CA ASP A 40 1.78 14.50 11.54
C ASP A 40 1.41 15.34 12.76
N ASN A 41 1.39 16.68 12.62
CA ASN A 41 0.92 17.57 13.67
C ASN A 41 -0.53 17.30 14.10
N HIS A 42 -1.42 16.99 13.14
CA HIS A 42 -2.80 16.65 13.45
C HIS A 42 -2.93 15.29 14.14
N ILE A 43 -2.16 14.30 13.72
CA ILE A 43 -2.07 13.00 14.40
C ILE A 43 -1.61 13.21 15.84
N GLY A 44 -0.56 14.02 16.07
CA GLY A 44 -0.09 14.37 17.41
C GLY A 44 -1.18 14.97 18.28
N ARG A 45 -2.03 15.86 17.72
CA ARG A 45 -3.17 16.45 18.46
C ARG A 45 -4.24 15.39 18.81
N VAL A 46 -4.49 14.42 17.93
CA VAL A 46 -5.43 13.32 18.22
C VAL A 46 -4.89 12.45 19.35
N LEU A 47 -3.61 12.08 19.29
CA LEU A 47 -2.96 11.28 20.32
C LEU A 47 -2.95 12.00 21.68
N ALA A 48 -2.61 13.29 21.71
CA ALA A 48 -2.66 14.10 22.92
C ALA A 48 -4.08 14.17 23.51
N LYS A 49 -5.11 14.17 22.64
CA LYS A 49 -6.49 14.14 23.11
C LYS A 49 -6.90 12.80 23.72
N LEU A 50 -6.38 11.70 23.22
CA LEU A 50 -6.56 10.38 23.85
C LEU A 50 -5.92 10.36 25.24
N ASP A 51 -4.70 10.91 25.36
CA ASP A 51 -3.98 10.98 26.63
C ASP A 51 -4.73 11.89 27.64
N GLU A 52 -5.18 13.08 27.23
CA GLU A 52 -6.00 14.00 28.07
C GLU A 52 -7.28 13.33 28.60
N LYS A 53 -7.86 12.44 27.82
CA LYS A 53 -9.09 11.72 28.19
C LYS A 53 -8.84 10.43 28.95
N GLY A 54 -7.60 10.01 29.15
CA GLY A 54 -7.24 8.73 29.77
C GLY A 54 -7.70 7.52 28.94
N LEU A 55 -7.79 7.69 27.61
CA LEU A 55 -8.25 6.63 26.70
C LEU A 55 -7.12 5.89 26.02
N ARG A 56 -5.88 6.39 26.08
CA ARG A 56 -4.73 5.82 25.37
C ARG A 56 -4.50 4.35 25.71
N GLU A 57 -4.61 3.99 26.96
CA GLU A 57 -4.38 2.62 27.45
C GLU A 57 -5.52 1.63 27.11
N ASN A 58 -6.59 2.12 26.51
CA ASN A 58 -7.74 1.29 26.09
C ASN A 58 -8.13 1.56 24.63
N THR A 59 -7.17 2.04 23.81
CA THR A 59 -7.44 2.37 22.40
C THR A 59 -6.36 1.80 21.51
N LEU A 60 -6.74 0.86 20.63
CA LEU A 60 -5.92 0.44 19.50
C LEU A 60 -5.82 1.60 18.52
N VAL A 61 -4.60 2.02 18.22
CA VAL A 61 -4.36 3.06 17.21
C VAL A 61 -3.73 2.43 15.98
N VAL A 62 -4.36 2.65 14.82
CA VAL A 62 -3.87 2.18 13.52
C VAL A 62 -3.67 3.39 12.62
N LEU A 63 -2.44 3.59 12.14
CA LEU A 63 -2.10 4.55 11.11
C LEU A 63 -1.80 3.81 9.82
N THR A 64 -2.52 4.14 8.78
CA THR A 64 -2.32 3.58 7.43
C THR A 64 -2.80 4.59 6.38
N SER A 65 -2.62 4.25 5.11
CA SER A 65 -3.14 4.99 3.95
C SER A 65 -3.91 4.03 3.05
N ASP A 66 -4.75 4.55 2.17
CA ASP A 66 -5.46 3.80 1.14
C ASP A 66 -4.54 3.43 -0.04
N HIS A 67 -3.65 4.32 -0.44
CA HIS A 67 -2.63 4.15 -1.47
C HIS A 67 -1.45 5.09 -1.23
N GLY A 68 -0.39 4.93 -2.01
CA GLY A 68 0.73 5.86 -2.09
C GLY A 68 0.53 6.91 -3.18
N ASP A 69 1.61 7.54 -3.61
CA ASP A 69 1.65 8.51 -4.70
C ASP A 69 3.00 8.39 -5.41
N TYR A 70 3.00 8.44 -6.73
CA TYR A 70 4.21 8.37 -7.53
C TYR A 70 5.09 9.61 -7.41
N LEU A 71 4.51 10.79 -7.30
CA LEU A 71 5.23 12.08 -7.24
C LEU A 71 6.30 12.25 -8.33
N GLY A 72 6.11 11.62 -9.46
CA GLY A 72 7.04 11.61 -10.59
C GLY A 72 7.95 10.39 -10.69
N ASP A 73 7.93 9.48 -9.72
CA ASP A 73 8.59 8.18 -9.86
C ASP A 73 8.00 7.42 -11.05
N HIS A 74 8.82 6.71 -11.80
CA HIS A 74 8.43 6.05 -13.06
C HIS A 74 7.79 7.00 -14.08
N TRP A 75 8.02 8.31 -13.99
CA TRP A 75 7.36 9.36 -14.80
C TRP A 75 5.83 9.34 -14.65
N LEU A 76 5.33 8.90 -13.52
CA LEU A 76 3.91 8.81 -13.19
C LEU A 76 3.53 9.84 -12.12
N GLY A 77 2.30 10.31 -12.19
CA GLY A 77 1.64 11.05 -11.11
C GLY A 77 0.55 10.22 -10.46
N GLU A 78 0.06 10.69 -9.32
CA GLU A 78 -0.99 10.02 -8.55
C GLU A 78 -0.67 8.55 -8.20
N LYS A 79 -1.52 7.63 -8.58
CA LYS A 79 -1.50 6.19 -8.26
C LYS A 79 -1.93 5.39 -9.51
N ASP A 80 -2.51 4.24 -9.40
CA ASP A 80 -3.18 3.45 -10.46
C ASP A 80 -2.36 2.31 -11.06
N LEU A 81 -1.10 2.13 -10.67
CA LEU A 81 -0.30 0.98 -11.10
C LEU A 81 0.32 0.28 -9.88
N HIS A 82 1.21 -0.70 -10.14
CA HIS A 82 1.65 -1.65 -9.11
C HIS A 82 3.07 -1.45 -8.60
N HIS A 83 3.70 -0.32 -8.90
CA HIS A 83 5.02 -0.02 -8.33
C HIS A 83 4.91 0.33 -6.85
N ASP A 84 5.98 0.09 -6.09
CA ASP A 84 6.01 0.33 -4.64
C ASP A 84 5.58 1.74 -4.23
N PRO A 85 5.92 2.84 -4.95
CA PRO A 85 5.43 4.17 -4.60
C PRO A 85 3.89 4.27 -4.51
N SER A 86 3.16 3.49 -5.30
CA SER A 86 1.68 3.48 -5.28
C SER A 86 1.10 2.49 -4.27
N ILE A 87 1.65 1.28 -4.15
CA ILE A 87 0.99 0.20 -3.39
C ILE A 87 1.61 -0.11 -2.03
N ARG A 88 2.84 0.36 -1.76
CA ARG A 88 3.51 0.14 -0.47
C ARG A 88 3.13 1.25 0.51
N ILE A 89 1.98 1.09 1.13
CA ILE A 89 1.44 2.04 2.11
C ILE A 89 2.04 1.84 3.51
N PRO A 90 2.07 2.89 4.34
CA PRO A 90 2.47 2.74 5.74
C PRO A 90 1.45 1.90 6.52
N LEU A 91 1.94 1.16 7.50
CA LEU A 91 1.11 0.52 8.51
C LEU A 91 1.82 0.57 9.86
N ILE A 92 1.27 1.34 10.78
CA ILE A 92 1.75 1.45 12.15
C ILE A 92 0.59 1.11 13.09
N ILE A 93 0.80 0.14 13.97
CA ILE A 93 -0.22 -0.30 14.94
C ILE A 93 0.34 -0.10 16.35
N SER A 94 -0.40 0.61 17.19
CA SER A 94 -0.12 0.75 18.62
C SER A 94 -1.21 0.02 19.40
N ASP A 95 -0.88 -1.19 19.85
CA ASP A 95 -1.72 -2.00 20.74
C ASP A 95 -1.36 -1.67 22.18
N PRO A 96 -2.31 -1.18 23.02
CA PRO A 96 -2.06 -0.86 24.42
C PRO A 96 -1.99 -2.08 25.33
N SER A 97 -2.41 -3.26 24.86
CA SER A 97 -2.49 -4.46 25.72
C SER A 97 -1.10 -5.00 26.09
N ASP A 98 -1.00 -5.62 27.26
CA ASP A 98 0.23 -6.28 27.76
C ASP A 98 0.69 -7.41 26.82
N ALA A 99 -0.22 -8.00 26.03
CA ALA A 99 0.10 -9.04 25.06
C ALA A 99 1.06 -8.55 23.96
N ALA A 100 1.09 -7.25 23.70
CA ALA A 100 1.98 -6.63 22.70
C ALA A 100 3.30 -6.13 23.27
N ASP A 101 3.58 -6.28 24.57
CA ASP A 101 4.78 -5.71 25.20
C ASP A 101 6.09 -6.19 24.57
N SER A 102 6.15 -7.46 24.14
CA SER A 102 7.34 -8.04 23.53
C SER A 102 7.65 -7.48 22.14
N THR A 103 6.71 -6.82 21.49
CA THR A 103 6.82 -6.28 20.13
C THR A 103 6.81 -4.76 20.07
N ARG A 104 6.63 -4.07 21.22
CA ARG A 104 6.63 -2.61 21.25
C ARG A 104 7.92 -2.03 20.70
N GLY A 105 7.81 -1.04 19.82
CA GLY A 105 8.95 -0.40 19.17
C GLY A 105 9.68 -1.26 18.15
N SER A 106 9.15 -2.43 17.82
CA SER A 106 9.72 -3.29 16.78
C SER A 106 9.13 -2.98 15.39
N SER A 107 9.77 -3.52 14.36
CA SER A 107 9.27 -3.55 12.99
C SER A 107 9.19 -5.00 12.49
N SER A 108 8.35 -5.24 11.50
CA SER A 108 8.16 -6.56 10.89
C SER A 108 8.24 -6.47 9.37
N ASP A 109 8.98 -7.39 8.75
CA ASP A 109 9.05 -7.56 7.29
C ASP A 109 8.00 -8.56 6.76
N ALA A 110 7.04 -8.95 7.58
CA ALA A 110 5.95 -9.81 7.15
C ALA A 110 5.15 -9.14 6.02
N LEU A 111 4.81 -9.93 5.00
CA LEU A 111 3.95 -9.44 3.92
C LEU A 111 2.52 -9.30 4.42
N VAL A 112 2.01 -8.09 4.45
CA VAL A 112 0.65 -7.76 4.91
C VAL A 112 -0.12 -7.02 3.83
N GLU A 113 -1.43 -7.08 3.89
CA GLU A 113 -2.34 -6.45 2.94
C GLU A 113 -3.39 -5.61 3.69
N ALA A 114 -3.94 -4.58 3.04
CA ALA A 114 -4.97 -3.74 3.67
C ALA A 114 -6.20 -4.55 4.10
N ILE A 115 -6.52 -5.64 3.41
CA ILE A 115 -7.62 -6.56 3.78
C ILE A 115 -7.40 -7.25 5.14
N ASP A 116 -6.16 -7.27 5.67
CA ASP A 116 -5.85 -7.86 6.98
C ASP A 116 -6.38 -7.00 8.14
N LEU A 117 -6.65 -5.73 7.90
CA LEU A 117 -7.14 -4.82 8.94
C LEU A 117 -8.54 -5.20 9.42
N VAL A 118 -9.42 -5.62 8.52
CA VAL A 118 -10.81 -5.96 8.90
C VAL A 118 -10.87 -7.14 9.88
N PRO A 119 -10.25 -8.31 9.60
CA PRO A 119 -10.21 -9.40 10.57
C PRO A 119 -9.46 -9.03 11.86
N THR A 120 -8.39 -8.21 11.76
CA THR A 120 -7.65 -7.73 12.94
C THR A 120 -8.53 -6.91 13.87
N LEU A 121 -9.23 -5.91 13.33
CA LEU A 121 -10.13 -5.05 14.11
C LEU A 121 -11.33 -5.82 14.65
N THR A 122 -11.86 -6.77 13.87
CA THR A 122 -12.95 -7.66 14.28
C THR A 122 -12.55 -8.49 15.51
N GLU A 123 -11.39 -9.13 15.44
CA GLU A 123 -10.84 -9.93 16.54
C GLU A 123 -10.53 -9.06 17.77
N TYR A 124 -9.89 -7.91 17.57
CA TYR A 124 -9.57 -6.98 18.65
C TYR A 124 -10.81 -6.46 19.37
N ALA A 125 -11.92 -6.27 18.67
CA ALA A 125 -13.21 -5.91 19.26
C ALA A 125 -13.92 -7.08 19.95
N GLY A 126 -13.30 -8.27 20.04
CA GLY A 126 -13.88 -9.45 20.66
C GLY A 126 -14.97 -10.14 19.82
N ALA A 127 -15.10 -9.79 18.54
CA ALA A 127 -16.05 -10.40 17.64
C ALA A 127 -15.45 -11.60 16.90
N LYS A 128 -16.29 -12.50 16.40
CA LYS A 128 -15.84 -13.66 15.64
C LYS A 128 -15.50 -13.27 14.20
N VAL A 129 -14.27 -13.54 13.78
CA VAL A 129 -13.85 -13.41 12.38
C VAL A 129 -14.55 -14.47 11.53
N CYS A 130 -15.20 -14.03 10.46
CA CYS A 130 -15.86 -14.89 9.49
C CYS A 130 -14.90 -15.18 8.33
N SER A 131 -14.08 -16.24 8.47
CA SER A 131 -13.07 -16.62 7.47
C SER A 131 -13.66 -16.98 6.09
N GLU A 132 -14.94 -17.31 6.00
CA GLU A 132 -15.64 -17.57 4.74
C GLU A 132 -15.91 -16.30 3.93
N ARG A 133 -15.83 -15.12 4.56
CA ARG A 133 -16.13 -13.82 3.96
C ARG A 133 -14.95 -12.85 3.99
N MET A 134 -13.88 -13.19 4.73
CA MET A 134 -12.71 -12.35 4.92
C MET A 134 -11.48 -13.11 4.42
N GLU A 135 -10.89 -12.68 3.32
CA GLU A 135 -9.67 -13.27 2.76
C GLU A 135 -8.42 -12.81 3.50
N GLY A 136 -8.49 -11.66 4.20
CA GLY A 136 -7.42 -11.14 5.03
C GLY A 136 -7.15 -12.03 6.26
N ARG A 137 -5.95 -11.88 6.82
CA ARG A 137 -5.51 -12.60 8.03
C ARG A 137 -5.34 -11.60 9.16
N SER A 138 -5.84 -11.92 10.36
CA SER A 138 -5.60 -11.07 11.53
C SER A 138 -4.11 -10.85 11.76
N LEU A 139 -3.74 -9.60 12.01
CA LEU A 139 -2.37 -9.18 12.35
C LEU A 139 -2.06 -9.39 13.84
N THR A 140 -3.03 -9.79 14.67
CA THR A 140 -2.85 -10.02 16.10
C THR A 140 -1.62 -10.90 16.40
N PRO A 141 -1.37 -12.04 15.70
CA PRO A 141 -0.17 -12.83 15.96
C PRO A 141 1.14 -12.10 15.67
N LEU A 142 1.17 -11.21 14.67
CA LEU A 142 2.35 -10.38 14.40
C LEU A 142 2.54 -9.30 15.48
N MET A 143 1.43 -8.71 15.93
CA MET A 143 1.43 -7.66 16.95
C MET A 143 1.87 -8.19 18.31
N GLN A 144 1.59 -9.44 18.61
CA GLN A 144 1.86 -10.07 19.92
C GLN A 144 3.05 -11.03 19.92
N GLY A 145 3.82 -11.10 18.82
CA GLY A 145 5.01 -11.96 18.73
C GLY A 145 4.72 -13.48 18.75
N GLY A 146 3.48 -13.86 18.44
CA GLY A 146 2.99 -15.23 18.57
C GLY A 146 3.11 -16.13 17.34
N LEU A 147 3.77 -15.69 16.27
CA LEU A 147 3.88 -16.51 15.05
C LEU A 147 5.02 -17.53 15.14
N PRO A 148 4.73 -18.82 14.96
CA PRO A 148 5.77 -19.79 14.66
C PRO A 148 6.49 -19.43 13.35
N SER A 149 7.79 -19.68 13.28
CA SER A 149 8.58 -19.47 12.05
C SER A 149 7.92 -20.20 10.86
N GLY A 150 7.72 -19.50 9.75
CA GLY A 150 7.15 -20.05 8.52
C GLY A 150 5.61 -20.18 8.49
N SER A 151 4.89 -19.64 9.48
CA SER A 151 3.42 -19.74 9.54
C SER A 151 2.69 -18.56 8.88
N TRP A 152 3.40 -17.53 8.44
CA TRP A 152 2.82 -16.40 7.73
C TRP A 152 2.85 -16.58 6.20
N ARG A 153 2.15 -15.72 5.48
CA ARG A 153 2.12 -15.79 4.01
C ARG A 153 3.48 -15.48 3.38
N ASP A 154 3.78 -16.15 2.28
CA ASP A 154 5.00 -15.94 1.49
C ASP A 154 4.77 -14.99 0.32
N TYR A 155 3.53 -14.66 0.02
CA TYR A 155 3.17 -13.75 -1.07
C TYR A 155 1.90 -12.96 -0.74
N ILE A 156 1.74 -11.85 -1.45
CA ILE A 156 0.52 -11.03 -1.49
C ILE A 156 0.01 -10.94 -2.92
N ILE A 157 -1.29 -10.66 -3.06
CA ILE A 157 -1.94 -10.44 -4.36
C ILE A 157 -2.62 -9.07 -4.34
N SER A 158 -2.49 -8.36 -5.46
CA SER A 158 -3.16 -7.10 -5.70
C SER A 158 -3.73 -7.07 -7.11
N GLU A 159 -4.85 -6.41 -7.29
CA GLU A 159 -5.51 -6.25 -8.60
C GLU A 159 -5.88 -4.79 -8.82
N ILE A 160 -5.78 -4.36 -10.07
CA ILE A 160 -6.31 -3.08 -10.52
C ILE A 160 -7.20 -3.31 -11.75
N ASP A 161 -8.34 -2.62 -11.77
CA ASP A 161 -9.21 -2.46 -12.94
C ASP A 161 -9.17 -0.98 -13.37
N TYR A 162 -8.66 -0.75 -14.59
CA TYR A 162 -8.57 0.60 -15.16
C TYR A 162 -9.56 0.82 -16.33
N SER A 163 -10.67 0.08 -16.31
CA SER A 163 -11.70 0.15 -17.34
C SER A 163 -12.41 1.50 -17.43
N ASP A 164 -12.40 2.28 -16.37
CA ASP A 164 -12.93 3.64 -16.29
C ASP A 164 -11.87 4.76 -16.46
N ARG A 165 -10.61 4.38 -16.76
CA ARG A 165 -9.47 5.28 -16.86
C ARG A 165 -9.12 5.64 -18.30
N GLY A 166 -8.46 6.79 -18.49
CA GLY A 166 -8.00 7.28 -19.80
C GLY A 166 -7.15 6.28 -20.59
N PRO A 167 -6.23 5.53 -19.98
CA PRO A 167 -5.44 4.50 -20.67
C PRO A 167 -6.26 3.47 -21.43
N ARG A 168 -7.44 3.09 -20.97
CA ARG A 168 -8.36 2.22 -21.71
C ARG A 168 -8.67 2.78 -23.10
N THR A 169 -9.04 4.05 -23.15
CA THR A 169 -9.40 4.71 -24.42
C THR A 169 -8.18 4.84 -25.33
N LEU A 170 -7.05 5.23 -24.77
CA LEU A 170 -5.80 5.40 -25.52
C LEU A 170 -5.31 4.07 -26.13
N LEU A 171 -5.48 2.96 -25.41
CA LEU A 171 -5.10 1.63 -25.87
C LEU A 171 -6.20 0.92 -26.66
N ASN A 172 -7.37 1.55 -26.83
CA ASN A 172 -8.54 0.99 -27.50
C ASN A 172 -8.95 -0.40 -26.97
N LEU A 173 -9.02 -0.53 -25.65
CA LEU A 173 -9.30 -1.82 -24.97
C LEU A 173 -10.79 -2.00 -24.69
N HIS A 174 -11.24 -3.26 -24.72
CA HIS A 174 -12.51 -3.62 -24.14
C HIS A 174 -12.45 -3.51 -22.60
N PRO A 175 -13.52 -3.11 -21.88
CA PRO A 175 -13.50 -2.98 -20.42
C PRO A 175 -12.94 -4.20 -19.68
N TYR A 176 -13.29 -5.41 -20.11
CA TYR A 176 -12.81 -6.66 -19.50
C TYR A 176 -11.31 -6.94 -19.71
N ASP A 177 -10.66 -6.24 -20.63
CA ASP A 177 -9.22 -6.36 -20.91
C ASP A 177 -8.39 -5.34 -20.10
N CYS A 178 -9.04 -4.49 -19.28
CA CYS A 178 -8.41 -3.41 -18.51
C CYS A 178 -8.05 -3.85 -17.10
N ARG A 179 -7.38 -5.00 -16.97
CA ARG A 179 -7.01 -5.55 -15.67
C ARG A 179 -5.53 -5.87 -15.60
N ALA A 180 -4.96 -5.60 -14.45
CA ALA A 180 -3.65 -6.10 -14.10
C ALA A 180 -3.70 -6.75 -12.72
N ARG A 181 -2.96 -7.85 -12.56
CA ARG A 181 -2.83 -8.58 -11.30
C ARG A 181 -1.38 -8.69 -10.94
N VAL A 182 -1.11 -8.53 -9.66
CA VAL A 182 0.23 -8.67 -9.12
C VAL A 182 0.26 -9.79 -8.12
N ILE A 183 1.28 -10.61 -8.22
CA ILE A 183 1.74 -11.44 -7.11
C ILE A 183 3.12 -10.95 -6.69
N ARG A 184 3.30 -10.71 -5.38
CA ARG A 184 4.56 -10.26 -4.81
C ARG A 184 4.98 -11.19 -3.69
N THR A 185 6.24 -11.61 -3.74
CA THR A 185 6.98 -12.23 -2.65
C THR A 185 7.99 -11.21 -2.07
N ARG A 186 8.85 -11.62 -1.16
CA ARG A 186 9.96 -10.77 -0.67
C ARG A 186 10.98 -10.45 -1.76
N GLN A 187 11.19 -11.37 -2.71
CA GLN A 187 12.20 -11.23 -3.75
C GLN A 187 11.60 -10.84 -5.11
N TRP A 188 10.44 -11.37 -5.45
CA TRP A 188 9.89 -11.25 -6.79
C TRP A 188 8.57 -10.49 -6.79
N LYS A 189 8.37 -9.67 -7.82
CA LYS A 189 7.08 -9.10 -8.17
C LYS A 189 6.76 -9.45 -9.61
N TYR A 190 5.67 -10.16 -9.83
CA TYR A 190 5.15 -10.51 -11.14
C TYR A 190 3.86 -9.75 -11.40
N VAL A 191 3.79 -9.03 -12.53
CA VAL A 191 2.62 -8.26 -12.95
C VAL A 191 2.07 -8.86 -14.23
N LEU A 192 0.85 -9.36 -14.17
CA LEU A 192 0.11 -9.88 -15.32
C LEU A 192 -0.86 -8.79 -15.81
N HIS A 193 -0.63 -8.29 -17.02
CA HIS A 193 -1.54 -7.39 -17.71
C HIS A 193 -2.38 -8.17 -18.73
N GLU A 194 -3.72 -8.02 -18.68
CA GLU A 194 -4.57 -8.61 -19.71
C GLU A 194 -4.17 -8.07 -21.09
N ARG A 195 -4.05 -8.94 -22.08
CA ARG A 195 -3.66 -8.63 -23.48
C ARG A 195 -2.23 -8.14 -23.69
N PHE A 196 -1.43 -7.97 -22.68
CA PHE A 196 -0.06 -7.48 -22.80
C PHE A 196 0.94 -8.45 -22.20
N ARG A 197 2.21 -8.25 -22.54
CA ARG A 197 3.31 -9.00 -21.94
C ARG A 197 3.32 -8.82 -20.42
N PRO A 198 3.58 -9.86 -19.65
CA PRO A 198 3.77 -9.71 -18.21
C PRO A 198 5.13 -9.05 -17.91
N GLN A 199 5.27 -8.60 -16.67
CA GLN A 199 6.53 -8.07 -16.13
C GLN A 199 6.96 -8.87 -14.92
N LEU A 200 8.27 -9.00 -14.73
CA LEU A 200 8.85 -9.68 -13.58
C LEU A 200 10.03 -8.83 -13.07
N TYR A 201 9.97 -8.47 -11.80
CA TYR A 201 11.01 -7.71 -11.11
C TYR A 201 11.68 -8.58 -10.04
N ASN A 202 13.01 -8.55 -9.99
CA ASN A 202 13.77 -9.10 -8.87
C ASN A 202 14.05 -7.96 -7.88
N LEU A 203 13.23 -7.83 -6.86
CA LEU A 203 13.27 -6.72 -5.90
C LEU A 203 14.55 -6.66 -5.05
N LEU A 204 15.38 -7.72 -5.06
CA LEU A 204 16.69 -7.70 -4.40
C LEU A 204 17.75 -6.99 -5.26
N ASP A 205 17.68 -7.16 -6.58
CA ASP A 205 18.61 -6.57 -7.54
C ASP A 205 18.09 -5.25 -8.10
N ASP A 206 16.75 -5.13 -8.22
CA ASP A 206 16.03 -3.97 -8.74
C ASP A 206 14.91 -3.56 -7.78
N PRO A 207 15.24 -2.95 -6.63
CA PRO A 207 14.24 -2.50 -5.65
C PRO A 207 13.38 -1.34 -6.14
N ASN A 208 13.78 -0.68 -7.23
CA ASN A 208 13.06 0.44 -7.84
C ASN A 208 12.22 0.03 -9.04
N GLU A 209 12.20 -1.24 -9.44
CA GLU A 209 11.30 -1.79 -10.46
C GLU A 209 11.47 -1.15 -11.87
N PHE A 210 12.71 -0.98 -12.34
CA PHE A 210 13.06 -0.44 -13.67
C PHE A 210 13.37 -1.49 -14.74
#